data_c8ecaa7017b9dbc05708768987339115
#
_entry.id   c8ecaa7017b9dbc05708768987339115
#
_cell.length_a   1.000
_cell.length_b   1.000
_cell.length_c   1.000
_cell.angle_alpha   90.00
_cell.angle_beta   90.00
_cell.angle_gamma   90.00
#
_symmetry.space_group_name_H-M   'P 1'
#
loop_
_entity.id
_entity.type
_entity.pdbx_description
1 polymer ?
#
loop_
_entity_poly.entity_id
_entity_poly.type
_entity_poly.pdbx_seq_one_letter_code
_entity_poly.pdbx_strand_id
1 'polypeptide(L)'
;GKFSTALTAKVDQNIDRSRVDFYQEDASNLNRTVAIKDNGPFDAILLSNLLCRLSQPELCLKQFTESEDYIEDEGILVIASPNTWLADYTLEQDFLDGRTSDETLSKLAKVLPNFKLVFDEDLPFMIREHRRKYEFIISQVSVWRKESN
;
A
#
# COMPACT_ATOMS: atom_id res chain seq x y z
N GLY A 1 -13.70 14.22 18.44
CA GLY A 1 -14.72 15.24 18.74
C GLY A 1 -16.14 14.75 18.48
N LYS A 2 -17.14 15.56 18.82
CA LYS A 2 -18.56 15.18 18.66
C LYS A 2 -19.13 15.51 17.26
N PHE A 3 -18.36 16.16 16.39
CA PHE A 3 -18.77 16.42 15.02
C PHE A 3 -18.66 15.14 14.19
N SER A 4 -19.79 14.65 13.72
CA SER A 4 -19.86 13.54 12.79
C SER A 4 -20.80 13.86 11.63
N THR A 5 -20.59 13.23 10.49
CA THR A 5 -21.49 13.29 9.33
C THR A 5 -21.67 11.85 8.87
N ALA A 6 -22.92 11.36 8.92
CA ALA A 6 -23.22 10.07 8.34
C ALA A 6 -23.06 10.15 6.82
N LEU A 7 -22.18 9.32 6.28
CA LEU A 7 -21.96 9.18 4.85
C LEU A 7 -22.14 7.72 4.47
N THR A 8 -22.82 7.48 3.36
CA THR A 8 -22.94 6.15 2.78
C THR A 8 -22.32 6.17 1.40
N ALA A 9 -21.34 5.30 1.19
CA ALA A 9 -20.78 5.11 -0.14
C ALA A 9 -21.85 4.58 -1.10
N LYS A 10 -21.96 5.20 -2.25
CA LYS A 10 -22.86 4.77 -3.33
C LYS A 10 -22.01 4.21 -4.45
N VAL A 11 -22.27 2.98 -4.80
CA VAL A 11 -21.66 2.29 -5.93
C VAL A 11 -22.73 2.13 -7.01
N ASP A 12 -22.37 2.31 -8.28
CA ASP A 12 -23.27 2.10 -9.40
C ASP A 12 -23.88 0.70 -9.33
N GLN A 13 -25.19 0.61 -9.57
CA GLN A 13 -25.93 -0.65 -9.48
C GLN A 13 -25.52 -1.68 -10.55
N ASN A 14 -24.90 -1.22 -11.66
CA ASN A 14 -24.41 -2.07 -12.73
C ASN A 14 -23.04 -2.70 -12.42
N ILE A 15 -22.39 -2.30 -11.31
CA ILE A 15 -21.13 -2.94 -10.88
C ILE A 15 -21.45 -4.26 -10.20
N ASP A 16 -20.90 -5.34 -10.72
CA ASP A 16 -20.97 -6.66 -10.12
C ASP A 16 -20.14 -6.72 -8.82
N ARG A 17 -20.83 -6.68 -7.69
CA ARG A 17 -20.21 -6.70 -6.35
C ARG A 17 -19.76 -8.08 -5.91
N SER A 18 -20.21 -9.15 -6.58
CA SER A 18 -19.77 -10.51 -6.27
C SER A 18 -18.29 -10.76 -6.61
N ARG A 19 -17.66 -9.81 -7.32
CA ARG A 19 -16.23 -9.83 -7.66
C ARG A 19 -15.31 -9.22 -6.59
N VAL A 20 -15.88 -8.79 -5.46
CA VAL A 20 -15.12 -8.10 -4.39
C VAL A 20 -15.34 -8.81 -3.08
N ASP A 21 -14.25 -9.22 -2.46
CA ASP A 21 -14.22 -9.79 -1.12
C ASP A 21 -13.42 -8.89 -0.17
N PHE A 22 -13.77 -8.90 1.10
CA PHE A 22 -13.09 -8.15 2.16
C PHE A 22 -12.62 -9.10 3.25
N TYR A 23 -11.36 -8.96 3.63
CA TYR A 23 -10.74 -9.75 4.68
C TYR A 23 -10.05 -8.84 5.69
N GLN A 24 -10.08 -9.23 6.96
CA GLN A 24 -9.33 -8.55 8.02
C GLN A 24 -8.05 -9.34 8.27
N GLU A 25 -6.89 -8.77 7.89
CA GLU A 25 -5.61 -9.47 7.95
C GLU A 25 -4.47 -8.54 8.41
N ASP A 26 -3.36 -9.13 8.82
CA ASP A 26 -2.14 -8.41 9.16
C ASP A 26 -1.22 -8.36 7.95
N ALA A 27 -1.00 -7.17 7.41
CA ALA A 27 -0.14 -6.97 6.24
C ALA A 27 1.33 -7.37 6.47
N SER A 28 1.78 -7.45 7.72
CA SER A 28 3.13 -7.94 8.05
C SER A 28 3.23 -9.46 8.06
N ASN A 29 2.11 -10.18 7.89
CA ASN A 29 2.06 -11.64 8.03
C ASN A 29 1.00 -12.28 7.11
N LEU A 30 1.08 -11.99 5.82
CA LEU A 30 0.11 -12.43 4.81
C LEU A 30 0.14 -13.93 4.53
N ASN A 31 1.24 -14.61 4.83
CA ASN A 31 1.42 -16.04 4.54
C ASN A 31 0.47 -16.97 5.32
N ARG A 32 -0.26 -16.44 6.31
CA ARG A 32 -1.27 -17.17 7.08
C ARG A 32 -2.68 -16.98 6.56
N THR A 33 -2.88 -16.11 5.58
CA THR A 33 -4.22 -15.73 5.14
C THR A 33 -4.77 -16.73 4.14
N VAL A 34 -5.96 -17.22 4.39
CA VAL A 34 -6.70 -18.11 3.47
C VAL A 34 -6.99 -17.39 2.16
N ALA A 35 -7.34 -16.10 2.25
CA ALA A 35 -7.67 -15.28 1.09
C ALA A 35 -6.56 -15.25 0.03
N ILE A 36 -5.31 -15.12 0.46
CA ILE A 36 -4.16 -15.08 -0.46
C ILE A 36 -3.89 -16.46 -1.03
N LYS A 37 -3.89 -17.50 -0.19
CA LYS A 37 -3.64 -18.87 -0.64
C LYS A 37 -4.66 -19.38 -1.66
N ASP A 38 -5.91 -18.95 -1.54
CA ASP A 38 -6.99 -19.44 -2.37
C ASP A 38 -7.19 -18.60 -3.64
N ASN A 39 -6.68 -17.35 -3.68
CA ASN A 39 -6.93 -16.40 -4.76
C ASN A 39 -5.67 -15.82 -5.42
N GLY A 40 -4.50 -16.00 -4.83
CA GLY A 40 -3.23 -15.56 -5.40
C GLY A 40 -2.65 -16.57 -6.42
N PRO A 41 -1.54 -16.26 -7.10
CA PRO A 41 -0.95 -14.92 -7.11
C PRO A 41 -1.81 -13.88 -7.84
N PHE A 42 -1.55 -12.59 -7.58
CA PHE A 42 -2.34 -11.47 -8.11
C PHE A 42 -1.59 -10.72 -9.22
N ASP A 43 -2.32 -10.22 -10.23
CA ASP A 43 -1.76 -9.37 -11.29
C ASP A 43 -1.31 -8.00 -10.76
N ALA A 44 -1.98 -7.49 -9.69
CA ALA A 44 -1.65 -6.21 -9.09
C ALA A 44 -1.97 -6.17 -7.60
N ILE A 45 -1.09 -5.52 -6.84
CA ILE A 45 -1.25 -5.25 -5.41
C ILE A 45 -1.14 -3.74 -5.18
N LEU A 46 -2.05 -3.17 -4.40
CA LEU A 46 -2.02 -1.77 -3.98
C LEU A 46 -1.82 -1.65 -2.47
N LEU A 47 -0.74 -0.99 -2.06
CA LEU A 47 -0.47 -0.57 -0.69
C LEU A 47 -0.78 0.92 -0.56
N SER A 48 -2.03 1.25 -0.22
CA SER A 48 -2.48 2.65 -0.14
C SER A 48 -2.37 3.19 1.27
N ASN A 49 -1.44 4.11 1.50
CA ASN A 49 -1.18 4.78 2.79
C ASN A 49 -1.00 3.79 3.96
N LEU A 50 -0.43 2.63 3.67
CA LEU A 50 -0.33 1.51 4.60
C LEU A 50 1.06 1.45 5.28
N LEU A 51 2.14 1.52 4.52
CA LEU A 51 3.50 1.25 5.02
C LEU A 51 3.87 2.07 6.24
N CYS A 52 3.55 3.36 6.24
CA CYS A 52 3.83 4.28 7.36
C CYS A 52 2.96 4.05 8.61
N ARG A 53 2.15 3.01 8.63
CA ARG A 53 1.32 2.58 9.76
C ARG A 53 1.63 1.15 10.23
N LEU A 54 2.61 0.49 9.62
CA LEU A 54 3.05 -0.85 10.02
C LEU A 54 4.21 -0.76 11.00
N SER A 55 4.23 -1.67 11.96
CA SER A 55 5.36 -1.81 12.87
C SER A 55 6.63 -2.35 12.18
N GLN A 56 6.46 -3.11 11.10
CA GLN A 56 7.51 -3.75 10.33
C GLN A 56 7.27 -3.59 8.81
N PRO A 57 7.42 -2.37 8.25
CA PRO A 57 7.09 -2.10 6.85
C PRO A 57 7.99 -2.87 5.87
N GLU A 58 9.27 -3.06 6.20
CA GLU A 58 10.18 -3.85 5.38
C GLU A 58 9.76 -5.32 5.30
N LEU A 59 9.27 -5.89 6.41
CA LEU A 59 8.78 -7.27 6.43
C LEU A 59 7.54 -7.42 5.53
N CYS A 60 6.65 -6.44 5.51
CA CYS A 60 5.51 -6.42 4.60
C CYS A 60 5.97 -6.51 3.13
N LEU A 61 6.95 -5.70 2.73
CA LEU A 61 7.46 -5.69 1.36
C LEU A 61 8.25 -6.97 1.01
N LYS A 62 9.02 -7.51 1.95
CA LYS A 62 9.80 -8.73 1.73
C LYS A 62 8.94 -9.94 1.38
N GLN A 63 7.72 -10.02 1.88
CA GLN A 63 6.81 -11.10 1.53
C GLN A 63 6.58 -11.19 0.01
N PHE A 64 6.54 -10.05 -0.68
CA PHE A 64 6.35 -10.01 -2.14
C PHE A 64 7.61 -10.37 -2.93
N THR A 65 8.78 -10.33 -2.30
CA THR A 65 10.06 -10.69 -2.92
C THR A 65 10.50 -12.12 -2.61
N GLU A 66 10.05 -12.68 -1.49
CA GLU A 66 10.46 -13.99 -0.98
C GLU A 66 9.51 -15.13 -1.35
N SER A 67 8.31 -14.80 -1.84
CA SER A 67 7.32 -15.80 -2.27
C SER A 67 6.68 -15.42 -3.60
N GLU A 68 6.45 -16.43 -4.42
CA GLU A 68 5.73 -16.30 -5.69
C GLU A 68 4.20 -16.36 -5.50
N ASP A 69 3.73 -16.64 -4.28
CA ASP A 69 2.31 -16.81 -3.99
C ASP A 69 1.49 -15.51 -4.02
N TYR A 70 2.15 -14.35 -4.01
CA TYR A 70 1.46 -13.07 -3.85
C TYR A 70 1.26 -12.31 -5.15
N ILE A 71 2.25 -12.29 -6.04
CA ILE A 71 2.21 -11.48 -7.24
C ILE A 71 2.80 -12.26 -8.42
N GLU A 72 2.07 -12.23 -9.53
CA GLU A 72 2.48 -12.88 -10.79
C GLU A 72 3.77 -12.29 -11.34
N ASP A 73 4.47 -13.05 -12.18
CA ASP A 73 5.55 -12.53 -13.00
C ASP A 73 5.01 -11.38 -13.87
N GLU A 74 5.76 -10.32 -14.04
CA GLU A 74 5.32 -9.06 -14.68
C GLU A 74 4.16 -8.36 -13.94
N GLY A 75 3.72 -8.88 -12.79
CA GLY A 75 2.70 -8.27 -11.95
C GLY A 75 3.16 -6.93 -11.36
N ILE A 76 2.19 -6.13 -10.91
CA ILE A 76 2.40 -4.73 -10.52
C ILE A 76 2.18 -4.55 -9.02
N LEU A 77 3.18 -3.98 -8.34
CA LEU A 77 3.06 -3.49 -6.97
C LEU A 77 2.98 -1.95 -6.98
N VAL A 78 1.87 -1.41 -6.50
CA VAL A 78 1.66 0.04 -6.36
C VAL A 78 1.79 0.42 -4.89
N ILE A 79 2.68 1.36 -4.60
CA ILE A 79 2.87 1.91 -3.26
C ILE A 79 2.49 3.39 -3.29
N ALA A 80 1.45 3.77 -2.54
CA ALA A 80 1.09 5.16 -2.30
C ALA A 80 1.37 5.49 -0.84
N SER A 81 2.22 6.48 -0.57
CA SER A 81 2.59 6.86 0.79
C SER A 81 2.71 8.39 0.92
N PRO A 82 2.10 8.99 1.95
CA PRO A 82 2.34 10.39 2.28
C PRO A 82 3.69 10.61 2.98
N ASN A 83 4.44 9.54 3.22
CA ASN A 83 5.72 9.54 3.95
C ASN A 83 5.63 10.22 5.33
N THR A 84 4.45 10.16 5.97
CA THR A 84 4.21 10.66 7.33
C THR A 84 4.35 9.54 8.34
N TRP A 85 5.58 9.22 8.66
CA TRP A 85 5.92 8.19 9.63
C TRP A 85 5.72 8.71 11.05
N LEU A 86 5.28 7.85 11.96
CA LEU A 86 5.07 8.16 13.36
C LEU A 86 5.69 7.05 14.23
N ALA A 87 6.47 7.45 15.21
CA ALA A 87 7.13 6.52 16.14
C ALA A 87 6.15 5.66 16.95
N ASP A 88 4.87 6.07 17.02
CA ASP A 88 3.80 5.28 17.63
C ASP A 88 3.48 3.99 16.87
N TYR A 89 3.80 3.94 15.58
CA TYR A 89 3.55 2.78 14.72
C TYR A 89 4.82 2.06 14.33
N THR A 90 5.83 2.80 13.88
CA THR A 90 7.07 2.27 13.30
C THR A 90 8.26 2.87 14.06
N LEU A 91 9.25 2.08 14.42
CA LEU A 91 10.48 2.63 14.99
C LEU A 91 11.21 3.49 13.93
N GLU A 92 11.80 4.61 14.35
CA GLU A 92 12.45 5.56 13.42
C GLU A 92 13.54 4.91 12.54
N GLN A 93 14.24 3.92 13.07
CA GLN A 93 15.27 3.17 12.34
C GLN A 93 14.69 2.33 11.20
N ASP A 94 13.39 2.00 11.25
CA ASP A 94 12.68 1.15 10.29
C ASP A 94 11.88 1.97 9.26
N PHE A 95 12.00 3.30 9.30
CA PHE A 95 11.36 4.18 8.32
C PHE A 95 11.94 3.95 6.93
N LEU A 96 11.08 3.71 5.97
CA LEU A 96 11.44 3.49 4.57
C LEU A 96 11.50 4.77 3.74
N ASP A 97 11.15 5.94 4.32
CA ASP A 97 11.31 7.21 3.64
C ASP A 97 12.75 7.74 3.68
N GLY A 98 13.07 8.61 2.74
CA GLY A 98 14.26 9.44 2.71
C GLY A 98 13.91 10.90 2.95
N ARG A 99 14.89 11.78 2.82
CA ARG A 99 14.70 13.24 2.87
C ARG A 99 14.09 13.79 1.57
N THR A 100 14.18 13.01 0.51
CA THR A 100 13.64 13.32 -0.82
C THR A 100 12.90 12.11 -1.37
N SER A 101 12.07 12.34 -2.39
CA SER A 101 11.39 11.26 -3.12
C SER A 101 12.40 10.23 -3.69
N ASP A 102 13.50 10.70 -4.26
CA ASP A 102 14.54 9.82 -4.81
C ASP A 102 15.23 8.95 -3.75
N GLU A 103 15.47 9.50 -2.56
CA GLU A 103 16.03 8.72 -1.44
C GLU A 103 15.03 7.66 -0.97
N THR A 104 13.73 7.98 -0.91
CA THR A 104 12.66 7.03 -0.60
C THR A 104 12.61 5.91 -1.62
N LEU A 105 12.58 6.24 -2.92
CA LEU A 105 12.60 5.24 -4.00
C LEU A 105 13.86 4.36 -3.94
N SER A 106 15.00 4.95 -3.61
CA SER A 106 16.26 4.20 -3.47
C SER A 106 16.24 3.22 -2.30
N LYS A 107 15.56 3.55 -1.19
CA LYS A 107 15.35 2.62 -0.07
C LYS A 107 14.38 1.50 -0.46
N LEU A 108 13.25 1.83 -1.10
CA LEU A 108 12.29 0.84 -1.57
C LEU A 108 12.93 -0.14 -2.56
N ALA A 109 13.75 0.33 -3.48
CA ALA A 109 14.47 -0.53 -4.44
C ALA A 109 15.39 -1.55 -3.79
N LYS A 110 15.97 -1.21 -2.63
CA LYS A 110 16.79 -2.18 -1.85
C LYS A 110 15.98 -3.29 -1.21
N VAL A 111 14.74 -2.99 -0.85
CA VAL A 111 13.82 -3.96 -0.23
C VAL A 111 13.08 -4.78 -1.31
N LEU A 112 13.00 -4.26 -2.53
CA LEU A 112 12.33 -4.86 -3.68
C LEU A 112 13.33 -5.26 -4.79
N PRO A 113 14.32 -6.15 -4.52
CA PRO A 113 15.44 -6.42 -5.43
C PRO A 113 15.02 -7.08 -6.75
N ASN A 114 13.86 -7.74 -6.80
CA ASN A 114 13.29 -8.39 -7.99
C ASN A 114 12.13 -7.58 -8.60
N PHE A 115 12.06 -6.28 -8.27
CA PHE A 115 11.10 -5.36 -8.88
C PHE A 115 11.82 -4.19 -9.53
N LYS A 116 11.29 -3.74 -10.65
CA LYS A 116 11.73 -2.56 -11.37
C LYS A 116 10.74 -1.43 -11.19
N LEU A 117 11.24 -0.25 -10.78
CA LEU A 117 10.43 0.97 -10.77
C LEU A 117 10.07 1.34 -12.22
N VAL A 118 8.78 1.47 -12.52
CA VAL A 118 8.25 1.79 -13.85
C VAL A 118 7.56 3.15 -13.90
N PHE A 119 7.15 3.68 -12.75
CA PHE A 119 6.49 4.99 -12.65
C PHE A 119 6.59 5.52 -11.23
N ASP A 120 6.71 6.85 -11.07
CA ASP A 120 6.53 7.57 -9.81
C ASP A 120 5.96 8.97 -10.07
N GLU A 121 5.11 9.43 -9.17
CA GLU A 121 4.48 10.75 -9.21
C GLU A 121 3.90 11.13 -7.84
N ASP A 122 3.84 12.42 -7.58
CA ASP A 122 3.11 12.97 -6.45
C ASP A 122 1.61 13.08 -6.77
N LEU A 123 0.78 12.40 -6.00
CA LEU A 123 -0.67 12.38 -6.16
C LEU A 123 -1.35 13.16 -5.04
N PRO A 124 -1.85 14.39 -5.30
CA PRO A 124 -2.62 15.15 -4.32
C PRO A 124 -4.04 14.61 -4.18
N PHE A 125 -4.52 14.52 -2.96
CA PHE A 125 -5.91 14.17 -2.68
C PHE A 125 -6.41 14.84 -1.40
N MET A 126 -7.73 14.84 -1.20
CA MET A 126 -8.37 15.46 -0.05
C MET A 126 -9.27 14.46 0.66
N ILE A 127 -9.07 14.32 1.96
CA ILE A 127 -9.94 13.54 2.85
C ILE A 127 -10.85 14.50 3.60
N ARG A 128 -12.15 14.27 3.54
CA ARG A 128 -13.11 14.95 4.41
C ARG A 128 -13.30 14.17 5.69
N GLU A 129 -12.79 14.66 6.81
CA GLU A 129 -13.05 14.04 8.12
C GLU A 129 -14.49 14.34 8.59
N HIS A 130 -14.89 15.59 8.52
CA HIS A 130 -16.25 16.02 8.79
C HIS A 130 -16.54 17.37 8.09
N ARG A 131 -17.76 17.91 8.19
CA ARG A 131 -18.19 19.12 7.45
C ARG A 131 -17.32 20.37 7.64
N ARG A 132 -16.45 20.40 8.67
CA ARG A 132 -15.61 21.55 9.02
C ARG A 132 -14.12 21.25 8.96
N LYS A 133 -13.72 20.00 8.64
CA LYS A 133 -12.31 19.60 8.58
C LYS A 133 -12.04 18.75 7.36
N TYR A 134 -11.02 19.15 6.64
CA TYR A 134 -10.48 18.45 5.47
C TYR A 134 -8.98 18.33 5.65
N GLU A 135 -8.42 17.21 5.27
CA GLU A 135 -6.98 17.01 5.16
C GLU A 135 -6.61 16.98 3.68
N PHE A 136 -5.70 17.88 3.29
CA PHE A 136 -5.09 17.85 1.97
C PHE A 136 -3.75 17.13 2.11
N ILE A 137 -3.57 16.07 1.34
CA ILE A 137 -2.42 15.17 1.41
C ILE A 137 -1.83 15.04 0.02
N ILE A 138 -0.49 14.96 -0.06
CA ILE A 138 0.22 14.59 -1.27
C ILE A 138 0.91 13.26 -0.96
N SER A 139 0.51 12.19 -1.64
CA SER A 139 1.19 10.91 -1.53
C SER A 139 2.14 10.73 -2.70
N GLN A 140 3.36 10.33 -2.40
CA GLN A 140 4.25 9.77 -3.41
C GLN A 140 3.69 8.42 -3.85
N VAL A 141 3.41 8.27 -5.13
CA VAL A 141 2.97 7.00 -5.74
C VAL A 141 4.12 6.44 -6.54
N SER A 142 4.49 5.21 -6.25
CA SER A 142 5.49 4.47 -7.02
C SER A 142 4.91 3.15 -7.52
N VAL A 143 5.19 2.81 -8.76
CA VAL A 143 4.74 1.58 -9.42
C VAL A 143 5.93 0.72 -9.75
N TRP A 144 5.90 -0.50 -9.27
CA TRP A 144 6.97 -1.46 -9.38
C TRP A 144 6.48 -2.69 -10.13
N ARG A 145 7.21 -3.10 -11.16
CA ARG A 145 6.92 -4.33 -11.91
C ARG A 145 7.84 -5.44 -11.42
N LYS A 146 7.27 -6.59 -11.08
CA LYS A 146 8.04 -7.80 -10.77
C LYS A 146 8.77 -8.26 -12.03
N GLU A 147 10.05 -8.52 -11.92
CA GLU A 147 10.86 -9.07 -13.01
C GLU A 147 10.66 -10.58 -13.07
N SER A 148 10.52 -11.11 -14.28
CA SER A 148 10.45 -12.56 -14.49
C SER A 148 11.81 -13.21 -14.17
N ASN A 149 11.78 -14.33 -13.48
CA ASN A 149 12.95 -15.16 -13.19
C ASN A 149 13.44 -15.89 -14.44
#